data_51aedd2ef42303c48241da854200908b
#
_entry.id   51aedd2ef42303c48241da854200908b
#
_cell.length_a   1.000
_cell.length_b   1.000
_cell.length_c   1.000
_cell.angle_alpha   90.00
_cell.angle_beta   90.00
_cell.angle_gamma   90.00
#
_symmetry.space_group_name_H-M   'P 1'
#
loop_
_entity.id
_entity.type
_entity.pdbx_description
1 polymer ?
#
loop_
_entity_poly.entity_id
_entity_poly.type
_entity_poly.pdbx_seq_one_letter_code
_entity_poly.pdbx_strand_id
1 'polypeptide(L)'
;YAKVEELTNDIIEHGNFSLYPDFYQLWKIPGKLCDESIFECQMTDFGNGSGDLIDGDQWFVCQGPNNSGSDISGWGDCGILKSFRDWAYARGETIRATTSFLLAGETTPDGDYIREQVDPKKTDCWNGKAYTPLNQLTPGRTKYGTNNNVRIFRYADVLLMNAEAKIKNGKSGDAPFNEVRRRAQMPELTNVTFEQVIDERRMELVCEWGERYNDLVRTGLAKTELKGWSEDKALLPLPFNQYTQIPDLLKEPKDE
;
A
#
# COMPACT_ATOMS: atom_id res chain seq x y z
N TYR A 1 -6.52 5.54 -22.25
CA TYR A 1 -7.54 5.07 -21.31
C TYR A 1 -8.47 4.02 -21.91
N ALA A 2 -8.79 4.04 -23.23
CA ALA A 2 -9.67 3.05 -23.83
C ALA A 2 -9.20 1.60 -23.61
N LYS A 3 -7.91 1.31 -23.78
CA LYS A 3 -7.36 -0.02 -23.53
C LYS A 3 -7.37 -0.42 -22.05
N VAL A 4 -7.19 0.55 -21.15
CA VAL A 4 -7.29 0.29 -19.69
C VAL A 4 -8.73 -0.08 -19.33
N GLU A 5 -9.72 0.66 -19.85
CA GLU A 5 -11.14 0.35 -19.61
C GLU A 5 -11.51 -1.04 -20.16
N GLU A 6 -11.06 -1.38 -21.37
CA GLU A 6 -11.29 -2.71 -21.97
C GLU A 6 -10.75 -3.83 -21.08
N LEU A 7 -9.46 -3.75 -20.69
CA LEU A 7 -8.81 -4.79 -19.91
C LEU A 7 -9.38 -4.92 -18.49
N THR A 8 -9.67 -3.78 -17.86
CA THR A 8 -10.25 -3.80 -16.50
C THR A 8 -11.70 -4.26 -16.51
N ASN A 9 -12.49 -3.94 -17.55
CA ASN A 9 -13.82 -4.53 -17.71
C ASN A 9 -13.75 -6.05 -17.85
N ASP A 10 -12.82 -6.56 -18.65
CA ASP A 10 -12.64 -8.01 -18.83
C ASP A 10 -12.33 -8.71 -17.50
N ILE A 11 -11.45 -8.12 -16.68
CA ILE A 11 -11.14 -8.65 -15.33
C ILE A 11 -12.38 -8.59 -14.42
N ILE A 12 -13.16 -7.51 -14.46
CA ILE A 12 -14.35 -7.33 -13.63
C ILE A 12 -15.48 -8.29 -14.03
N GLU A 13 -15.67 -8.50 -15.33
CA GLU A 13 -16.78 -9.31 -15.86
C GLU A 13 -16.47 -10.81 -15.88
N HIS A 14 -15.22 -11.21 -16.08
CA HIS A 14 -14.82 -12.59 -16.32
C HIS A 14 -13.78 -13.12 -15.32
N GLY A 15 -13.07 -12.25 -14.61
CA GLY A 15 -12.15 -12.67 -13.56
C GLY A 15 -12.89 -13.00 -12.27
N ASN A 16 -12.69 -14.14 -11.68
CA ASN A 16 -13.35 -14.54 -10.43
C ASN A 16 -12.79 -13.80 -9.21
N PHE A 17 -12.74 -12.46 -9.28
CA PHE A 17 -12.23 -11.60 -8.21
C PHE A 17 -13.35 -10.88 -7.48
N SER A 18 -13.17 -10.63 -6.20
CA SER A 18 -14.08 -9.80 -5.38
C SER A 18 -13.30 -9.12 -4.25
N LEU A 19 -13.80 -7.99 -3.76
CA LEU A 19 -13.20 -7.34 -2.60
C LEU A 19 -13.35 -8.20 -1.35
N TYR A 20 -12.25 -8.39 -0.61
CA TYR A 20 -12.28 -9.09 0.67
C TYR A 20 -13.06 -8.26 1.69
N PRO A 21 -14.11 -8.82 2.34
CA PRO A 21 -15.04 -8.03 3.15
C PRO A 21 -14.39 -7.33 4.35
N ASP A 22 -13.45 -7.99 4.99
CA ASP A 22 -12.74 -7.47 6.17
C ASP A 22 -11.41 -6.87 5.74
N PHE A 23 -11.36 -5.53 5.61
CA PHE A 23 -10.16 -4.82 5.19
C PHE A 23 -8.98 -5.01 6.13
N TYR A 24 -9.21 -5.20 7.42
CA TYR A 24 -8.13 -5.45 8.37
C TYR A 24 -7.52 -6.85 8.15
N GLN A 25 -8.36 -7.87 8.09
CA GLN A 25 -7.91 -9.25 7.88
C GLN A 25 -7.36 -9.50 6.48
N LEU A 26 -7.72 -8.70 5.48
CA LEU A 26 -7.09 -8.72 4.15
C LEU A 26 -5.55 -8.69 4.24
N TRP A 27 -5.01 -7.94 5.18
CA TRP A 27 -3.57 -7.73 5.36
C TRP A 27 -2.92 -8.70 6.35
N LYS A 28 -3.69 -9.63 6.88
CA LYS A 28 -3.26 -10.61 7.88
C LYS A 28 -3.21 -12.01 7.26
N ILE A 29 -2.81 -13.01 8.06
CA ILE A 29 -2.71 -14.39 7.58
C ILE A 29 -4.05 -14.92 7.02
N PRO A 30 -5.23 -14.64 7.60
CA PRO A 30 -6.50 -15.08 7.02
C PRO A 30 -6.79 -14.54 5.62
N GLY A 31 -6.23 -13.38 5.25
CA GLY A 31 -6.40 -12.77 3.93
C GLY A 31 -5.43 -13.28 2.84
N LYS A 32 -4.59 -14.26 3.15
CA LYS A 32 -3.69 -14.86 2.14
C LYS A 32 -4.49 -15.53 1.03
N LEU A 33 -4.10 -15.28 -0.22
CA LEU A 33 -4.70 -15.93 -1.41
C LEU A 33 -6.22 -15.79 -1.49
N CYS A 34 -6.77 -14.70 -0.94
CA CYS A 34 -8.20 -14.42 -1.01
C CYS A 34 -8.60 -13.93 -2.41
N ASP A 35 -9.91 -13.86 -2.65
CA ASP A 35 -10.47 -13.48 -3.96
C ASP A 35 -10.14 -12.04 -4.38
N GLU A 36 -9.64 -11.20 -3.48
CA GLU A 36 -9.16 -9.86 -3.83
C GLU A 36 -7.72 -9.87 -4.36
N SER A 37 -6.93 -10.90 -4.07
CA SER A 37 -5.53 -10.96 -4.43
C SER A 37 -5.35 -11.42 -5.88
N ILE A 38 -4.80 -10.55 -6.73
CA ILE A 38 -4.45 -10.90 -8.11
C ILE A 38 -3.02 -11.40 -8.18
N PHE A 39 -2.11 -10.77 -7.43
CA PHE A 39 -0.73 -11.21 -7.33
C PHE A 39 -0.18 -11.01 -5.92
N GLU A 40 0.33 -12.11 -5.33
CA GLU A 40 0.99 -12.13 -4.02
C GLU A 40 2.35 -12.84 -4.11
N CYS A 41 3.33 -12.30 -3.39
CA CYS A 41 4.51 -13.08 -3.02
C CYS A 41 4.14 -14.01 -1.88
N GLN A 42 4.17 -15.33 -2.15
CA GLN A 42 3.85 -16.32 -1.13
C GLN A 42 5.04 -16.55 -0.22
N MET A 43 4.82 -16.45 1.07
CA MET A 43 5.84 -16.58 2.10
C MET A 43 5.65 -17.86 2.91
N THR A 44 6.76 -18.40 3.40
CA THR A 44 6.81 -19.54 4.31
C THR A 44 7.69 -19.21 5.51
N ASP A 45 7.48 -19.88 6.62
CA ASP A 45 8.26 -19.75 7.83
C ASP A 45 8.81 -21.11 8.33
N PHE A 46 8.96 -22.07 7.42
CA PHE A 46 9.47 -23.42 7.75
C PHE A 46 10.97 -23.47 8.00
N GLY A 47 11.73 -22.49 7.55
CA GLY A 47 13.19 -22.42 7.71
C GLY A 47 13.63 -21.63 8.94
N ASN A 48 14.69 -20.85 8.80
CA ASN A 48 15.24 -20.04 9.88
C ASN A 48 14.28 -18.98 10.40
N GLY A 49 14.12 -18.92 11.71
CA GLY A 49 13.30 -17.92 12.40
C GLY A 49 14.10 -16.82 13.11
N SER A 50 15.43 -16.84 13.01
CA SER A 50 16.31 -15.88 13.71
C SER A 50 17.68 -15.78 13.02
N GLY A 51 18.46 -14.74 13.36
CA GLY A 51 19.78 -14.47 12.78
C GLY A 51 19.69 -13.58 11.54
N ASP A 52 20.78 -13.56 10.75
CA ASP A 52 20.91 -12.69 9.57
C ASP A 52 20.15 -13.21 8.33
N LEU A 53 19.81 -14.49 8.32
CA LEU A 53 19.06 -15.15 7.26
C LEU A 53 17.75 -15.69 7.83
N ILE A 54 16.72 -14.86 7.82
CA ILE A 54 15.38 -15.22 8.31
C ILE A 54 14.51 -15.59 7.11
N ASP A 55 13.95 -16.80 7.13
CA ASP A 55 12.97 -17.23 6.15
C ASP A 55 11.57 -16.66 6.48
N GLY A 56 10.87 -16.19 5.48
CA GLY A 56 9.55 -15.60 5.60
C GLY A 56 9.50 -14.13 5.25
N ASP A 57 8.33 -13.53 5.45
CA ASP A 57 8.10 -12.12 5.17
C ASP A 57 8.85 -11.20 6.15
N GLN A 58 9.63 -10.29 5.61
CA GLN A 58 10.32 -9.23 6.34
C GLN A 58 9.83 -7.82 5.98
N TRP A 59 8.74 -7.69 5.25
CA TRP A 59 8.22 -6.40 4.82
C TRP A 59 7.93 -5.46 6.00
N PHE A 60 7.43 -6.03 7.10
CA PHE A 60 7.15 -5.27 8.32
C PHE A 60 8.43 -4.80 9.05
N VAL A 61 9.53 -5.54 8.98
CA VAL A 61 10.71 -5.22 9.79
C VAL A 61 11.29 -3.83 9.50
N CYS A 62 11.30 -3.42 8.23
CA CYS A 62 11.77 -2.07 7.86
C CYS A 62 10.77 -0.97 8.28
N GLN A 63 9.50 -1.27 8.33
CA GLN A 63 8.41 -0.30 8.41
C GLN A 63 7.73 -0.22 9.78
N GLY A 64 7.98 -1.19 10.64
CA GLY A 64 7.36 -1.27 11.96
C GLY A 64 7.94 -0.30 12.99
N PRO A 65 7.30 -0.17 14.16
CA PRO A 65 7.74 0.73 15.23
C PRO A 65 9.14 0.39 15.72
N ASN A 66 9.99 1.41 15.86
CA ASN A 66 11.31 1.25 16.49
C ASN A 66 11.30 1.62 17.99
N ASN A 67 10.14 1.66 18.59
CA ASN A 67 9.95 1.96 20.01
C ASN A 67 10.23 0.72 20.86
N SER A 68 11.26 0.77 21.70
CA SER A 68 11.49 -0.29 22.69
C SER A 68 10.31 -0.37 23.67
N GLY A 69 9.78 -1.57 23.90
CA GLY A 69 8.66 -1.81 24.80
C GLY A 69 7.28 -1.83 24.11
N SER A 70 7.22 -1.74 22.78
CA SER A 70 6.05 -2.18 22.02
C SER A 70 6.03 -3.71 21.94
N ASP A 71 4.82 -4.30 21.87
CA ASP A 71 4.66 -5.74 21.70
C ASP A 71 5.23 -6.19 20.34
N ILE A 72 5.08 -5.35 19.33
CA ILE A 72 5.66 -5.51 18.00
C ILE A 72 6.68 -4.42 17.74
N SER A 73 7.72 -4.71 16.98
CA SER A 73 8.73 -3.72 16.62
C SER A 73 9.34 -3.97 15.24
N GLY A 74 9.90 -2.92 14.67
CA GLY A 74 10.66 -2.91 13.45
C GLY A 74 11.82 -1.91 13.55
N TRP A 75 12.33 -1.47 12.39
CA TRP A 75 13.43 -0.49 12.33
C TRP A 75 12.95 0.95 12.23
N GLY A 76 11.68 1.17 11.90
CA GLY A 76 11.07 2.51 11.84
C GLY A 76 11.49 3.36 10.65
N ASP A 77 11.95 2.73 9.57
CA ASP A 77 12.52 3.44 8.41
C ASP A 77 11.45 4.22 7.61
N CYS A 78 10.19 3.76 7.67
CA CYS A 78 9.08 4.33 6.92
C CYS A 78 7.94 4.75 7.86
N GLY A 79 7.87 6.02 8.17
CA GLY A 79 6.77 6.60 8.95
C GLY A 79 5.68 7.21 8.09
N ILE A 80 4.44 7.19 8.58
CA ILE A 80 3.31 7.86 7.94
C ILE A 80 3.25 9.31 8.40
N LEU A 81 3.17 10.24 7.45
CA LEU A 81 3.12 11.66 7.74
C LEU A 81 1.83 12.04 8.48
N LYS A 82 1.97 12.85 9.53
CA LYS A 82 0.84 13.38 10.29
C LYS A 82 -0.19 14.10 9.39
N SER A 83 0.27 14.88 8.42
CA SER A 83 -0.60 15.59 7.49
C SER A 83 -1.47 14.65 6.64
N PHE A 84 -0.96 13.47 6.26
CA PHE A 84 -1.75 12.48 5.57
C PHE A 84 -2.79 11.82 6.50
N ARG A 85 -2.40 11.51 7.71
CA ARG A 85 -3.29 10.96 8.74
C ARG A 85 -4.44 11.91 9.06
N ASP A 86 -4.12 13.21 9.28
CA ASP A 86 -5.12 14.24 9.52
C ASP A 86 -6.09 14.38 8.33
N TRP A 87 -5.59 14.30 7.09
CA TRP A 87 -6.40 14.31 5.88
C TRP A 87 -7.33 13.09 5.81
N ALA A 88 -6.84 11.89 6.13
CA ALA A 88 -7.66 10.68 6.15
C ALA A 88 -8.80 10.78 7.18
N TYR A 89 -8.51 11.20 8.40
CA TYR A 89 -9.54 11.38 9.43
C TYR A 89 -10.54 12.48 9.07
N ALA A 90 -10.10 13.59 8.47
CA ALA A 90 -10.99 14.66 8.01
C ALA A 90 -11.97 14.18 6.91
N ARG A 91 -11.63 13.14 6.16
CA ARG A 91 -12.52 12.48 5.19
C ARG A 91 -13.54 11.53 5.84
N GLY A 92 -13.41 11.23 7.12
CA GLY A 92 -14.22 10.25 7.83
C GLY A 92 -13.73 8.80 7.69
N GLU A 93 -12.46 8.60 7.32
CA GLU A 93 -11.88 7.26 7.25
C GLU A 93 -11.82 6.60 8.63
N THR A 94 -12.35 5.40 8.73
CA THR A 94 -12.34 4.60 9.95
C THR A 94 -11.66 3.25 9.70
N ILE A 95 -12.27 2.35 8.94
CA ILE A 95 -11.77 0.99 8.70
C ILE A 95 -10.39 0.99 8.07
N ARG A 96 -10.20 1.78 7.00
CA ARG A 96 -8.90 1.86 6.33
C ARG A 96 -7.85 2.54 7.20
N ALA A 97 -8.24 3.56 7.97
CA ALA A 97 -7.35 4.24 8.90
C ALA A 97 -6.86 3.29 10.02
N THR A 98 -7.79 2.59 10.69
CA THR A 98 -7.47 1.61 11.73
C THR A 98 -6.55 0.49 11.22
N THR A 99 -6.72 0.08 9.96
CA THR A 99 -5.89 -0.95 9.35
C THR A 99 -4.51 -0.44 8.95
N SER A 100 -4.46 0.75 8.34
CA SER A 100 -3.23 1.26 7.72
C SER A 100 -2.30 1.95 8.69
N PHE A 101 -2.82 2.44 9.83
CA PHE A 101 -2.07 3.24 10.79
C PHE A 101 -1.80 2.45 12.06
N LEU A 102 -0.54 2.09 12.31
CA LEU A 102 -0.07 1.67 13.63
C LEU A 102 0.31 2.92 14.42
N LEU A 103 -0.48 3.30 15.38
CA LEU A 103 -0.32 4.54 16.15
C LEU A 103 0.37 4.27 17.48
N ALA A 104 1.38 5.09 17.80
CA ALA A 104 2.02 5.08 19.10
C ALA A 104 1.00 5.41 20.21
N GLY A 105 1.05 4.67 21.31
CA GLY A 105 0.12 4.77 22.42
C GLY A 105 -1.18 3.97 22.27
N GLU A 106 -1.38 3.31 21.13
CA GLU A 106 -2.60 2.55 20.84
C GLU A 106 -2.38 1.04 20.84
N THR A 107 -3.48 0.31 20.99
CA THR A 107 -3.54 -1.15 20.88
C THR A 107 -4.22 -1.52 19.56
N THR A 108 -3.63 -2.43 18.82
CA THR A 108 -4.19 -2.92 17.56
C THR A 108 -5.48 -3.72 17.79
N PRO A 109 -6.31 -3.96 16.76
CA PRO A 109 -7.49 -4.82 16.87
C PRO A 109 -7.20 -6.23 17.39
N ASP A 110 -6.00 -6.76 17.15
CA ASP A 110 -5.56 -8.08 17.64
C ASP A 110 -4.95 -8.04 19.06
N GLY A 111 -4.86 -6.86 19.68
CA GLY A 111 -4.43 -6.71 21.07
C GLY A 111 -2.96 -6.35 21.27
N ASP A 112 -2.18 -6.17 20.21
CA ASP A 112 -0.77 -5.79 20.31
C ASP A 112 -0.62 -4.30 20.63
N TYR A 113 0.09 -3.96 21.67
CA TYR A 113 0.29 -2.58 22.11
C TYR A 113 1.50 -1.94 21.42
N ILE A 114 1.31 -0.72 20.92
CA ILE A 114 2.37 0.14 20.37
C ILE A 114 2.73 1.19 21.42
N ARG A 115 3.96 1.13 21.93
CA ARG A 115 4.39 2.08 22.97
C ARG A 115 4.31 3.53 22.48
N GLU A 116 3.98 4.45 23.41
CA GLU A 116 3.98 5.89 23.15
C GLU A 116 5.33 6.39 22.58
N GLN A 117 5.27 7.29 21.62
CA GLN A 117 6.42 7.99 21.09
C GLN A 117 6.62 9.29 21.89
N VAL A 118 7.69 9.32 22.69
CA VAL A 118 7.99 10.49 23.55
C VAL A 118 8.84 11.55 22.83
N ASP A 119 9.51 11.19 21.75
CA ASP A 119 10.31 12.13 20.95
C ASP A 119 9.45 12.72 19.81
N PRO A 120 9.08 14.02 19.88
CA PRO A 120 8.21 14.65 18.88
C PRO A 120 8.87 14.80 17.49
N LYS A 121 10.16 14.53 17.36
CA LYS A 121 10.87 14.56 16.09
C LYS A 121 10.80 13.22 15.34
N LYS A 122 10.41 12.15 16.02
CA LYS A 122 10.26 10.83 15.43
C LYS A 122 8.82 10.61 14.98
N THR A 123 8.64 9.68 14.04
CA THR A 123 7.29 9.26 13.66
C THR A 123 6.55 8.61 14.83
N ASP A 124 5.26 8.83 14.89
CA ASP A 124 4.31 8.24 15.83
C ASP A 124 3.31 7.29 15.12
N CYS A 125 3.53 7.03 13.82
CA CYS A 125 2.64 6.22 13.01
C CYS A 125 3.41 5.42 11.96
N TRP A 126 3.14 4.12 11.87
CA TRP A 126 3.80 3.17 10.98
C TRP A 126 2.80 2.37 10.14
N ASN A 127 3.31 1.55 9.22
CA ASN A 127 2.49 0.78 8.28
C ASN A 127 1.78 -0.40 8.95
N GLY A 128 0.47 -0.28 9.12
CA GLY A 128 -0.37 -1.35 9.66
C GLY A 128 -0.68 -2.48 8.67
N LYS A 129 -0.59 -2.22 7.36
CA LYS A 129 -0.81 -3.27 6.34
C LYS A 129 0.30 -4.31 6.32
N ALA A 130 1.54 -3.89 6.60
CA ALA A 130 2.68 -4.82 6.69
C ALA A 130 2.69 -5.64 7.98
N TYR A 131 1.99 -5.20 9.03
CA TYR A 131 1.99 -5.79 10.34
C TYR A 131 1.28 -7.14 10.40
N THR A 132 1.95 -8.14 11.00
CA THR A 132 1.34 -9.43 11.35
C THR A 132 1.18 -9.52 12.88
N PRO A 133 -0.04 -9.75 13.39
CA PRO A 133 -0.31 -9.84 14.82
C PRO A 133 0.44 -10.98 15.51
N LEU A 134 0.84 -10.76 16.77
CA LEU A 134 1.54 -11.80 17.55
C LEU A 134 0.72 -13.09 17.67
N ASN A 135 -0.60 -12.96 17.82
CA ASN A 135 -1.50 -14.12 17.92
C ASN A 135 -1.64 -14.92 16.60
N GLN A 136 -1.16 -14.40 15.49
CA GLN A 136 -1.15 -15.06 14.17
C GLN A 136 0.23 -15.58 13.77
N LEU A 137 1.27 -15.34 14.56
CA LEU A 137 2.59 -15.88 14.31
C LEU A 137 2.65 -17.38 14.59
N THR A 138 3.41 -18.10 13.79
CA THR A 138 3.72 -19.51 14.06
C THR A 138 4.48 -19.62 15.39
N PRO A 139 4.11 -20.55 16.27
CA PRO A 139 4.79 -20.73 17.56
C PRO A 139 6.31 -20.87 17.41
N GLY A 140 7.05 -20.11 18.21
CA GLY A 140 8.52 -20.07 18.16
C GLY A 140 9.09 -19.08 17.11
N ARG A 141 8.26 -18.49 16.26
CA ARG A 141 8.68 -17.39 15.39
C ARG A 141 8.67 -16.05 16.13
N THR A 142 9.62 -15.23 15.76
CA THR A 142 9.63 -13.83 16.18
C THR A 142 8.77 -13.00 15.24
N LYS A 143 8.58 -11.73 15.56
CA LYS A 143 7.96 -10.71 14.69
C LYS A 143 8.61 -10.54 13.30
N TYR A 144 9.72 -11.18 13.04
CA TYR A 144 10.40 -11.26 11.75
C TYR A 144 10.18 -12.63 11.11
N GLY A 145 10.16 -12.68 9.79
CA GLY A 145 10.04 -13.93 9.07
C GLY A 145 8.71 -14.63 9.29
N THR A 146 7.62 -13.91 9.10
CA THR A 146 6.27 -14.47 9.18
C THR A 146 5.91 -15.19 7.88
N ASN A 147 4.89 -16.04 7.91
CA ASN A 147 4.33 -16.65 6.71
C ASN A 147 3.19 -15.82 6.10
N ASN A 148 3.05 -14.55 6.50
CA ASN A 148 2.09 -13.66 5.88
C ASN A 148 2.55 -13.29 4.47
N ASN A 149 1.66 -13.41 3.47
CA ASN A 149 1.99 -13.08 2.09
C ASN A 149 2.08 -11.56 1.89
N VAL A 150 2.89 -11.17 0.93
CA VAL A 150 3.01 -9.78 0.50
C VAL A 150 2.14 -9.56 -0.73
N ARG A 151 1.04 -8.78 -0.59
CA ARG A 151 0.11 -8.46 -1.67
C ARG A 151 0.73 -7.41 -2.56
N ILE A 152 0.90 -7.72 -3.84
CA ILE A 152 1.52 -6.81 -4.82
C ILE A 152 0.46 -6.11 -5.66
N PHE A 153 -0.59 -6.85 -6.08
CA PHE A 153 -1.64 -6.32 -6.92
C PHE A 153 -3.00 -6.88 -6.51
N ARG A 154 -3.99 -6.00 -6.37
CA ARG A 154 -5.30 -6.31 -5.81
C ARG A 154 -6.45 -5.87 -6.69
N TYR A 155 -7.58 -6.53 -6.57
CA TYR A 155 -8.80 -6.21 -7.30
C TYR A 155 -9.31 -4.77 -7.03
N ALA A 156 -9.10 -4.22 -5.83
CA ALA A 156 -9.40 -2.82 -5.53
C ALA A 156 -8.67 -1.84 -6.46
N ASP A 157 -7.42 -2.13 -6.83
CA ASP A 157 -6.67 -1.29 -7.79
C ASP A 157 -7.28 -1.40 -9.19
N VAL A 158 -7.69 -2.59 -9.64
CA VAL A 158 -8.41 -2.79 -10.91
C VAL A 158 -9.69 -1.97 -10.95
N LEU A 159 -10.49 -1.98 -9.88
CA LEU A 159 -11.72 -1.19 -9.80
C LEU A 159 -11.45 0.31 -9.92
N LEU A 160 -10.43 0.82 -9.23
CA LEU A 160 -10.08 2.24 -9.28
C LEU A 160 -9.44 2.64 -10.63
N MET A 161 -8.64 1.75 -11.27
CA MET A 161 -8.18 1.95 -12.65
C MET A 161 -9.34 1.98 -13.64
N ASN A 162 -10.35 1.12 -13.47
CA ASN A 162 -11.55 1.11 -14.29
C ASN A 162 -12.35 2.41 -14.15
N ALA A 163 -12.55 2.87 -12.90
CA ALA A 163 -13.22 4.13 -12.62
C ALA A 163 -12.52 5.31 -13.31
N GLU A 164 -11.20 5.39 -13.15
CA GLU A 164 -10.38 6.42 -13.79
C GLU A 164 -10.50 6.39 -15.32
N ALA A 165 -10.35 5.20 -15.91
CA ALA A 165 -10.40 5.03 -17.35
C ALA A 165 -11.77 5.40 -17.93
N LYS A 166 -12.86 5.00 -17.28
CA LYS A 166 -14.23 5.37 -17.69
C LYS A 166 -14.43 6.88 -17.67
N ILE A 167 -14.01 7.57 -16.61
CA ILE A 167 -14.12 9.03 -16.49
C ILE A 167 -13.32 9.72 -17.61
N LYS A 168 -12.09 9.28 -17.87
CA LYS A 168 -11.26 9.84 -18.95
C LYS A 168 -11.80 9.56 -20.35
N ASN A 169 -12.62 8.53 -20.51
CA ASN A 169 -13.34 8.20 -21.74
C ASN A 169 -14.74 8.84 -21.81
N GLY A 170 -15.09 9.75 -20.88
CA GLY A 170 -16.37 10.45 -20.85
C GLY A 170 -17.56 9.61 -20.37
N LYS A 171 -17.31 8.55 -19.62
CA LYS A 171 -18.31 7.64 -19.04
C LYS A 171 -18.36 7.79 -17.51
N SER A 172 -19.42 7.28 -16.86
CA SER A 172 -19.47 7.21 -15.41
C SER A 172 -18.50 6.17 -14.85
N GLY A 173 -17.69 6.59 -13.87
CA GLY A 173 -16.84 5.72 -13.06
C GLY A 173 -17.48 5.32 -11.72
N ASP A 174 -18.73 5.71 -11.46
CA ASP A 174 -19.36 5.62 -10.14
C ASP A 174 -19.44 4.17 -9.61
N ALA A 175 -19.81 3.20 -10.45
CA ALA A 175 -20.00 1.82 -10.00
C ALA A 175 -18.73 1.18 -9.41
N PRO A 176 -17.61 1.08 -10.14
CA PRO A 176 -16.37 0.49 -9.60
C PRO A 176 -15.77 1.34 -8.47
N PHE A 177 -15.89 2.65 -8.52
CA PHE A 177 -15.44 3.54 -7.45
C PHE A 177 -16.21 3.30 -6.14
N ASN A 178 -17.53 3.23 -6.20
CA ASN A 178 -18.37 3.01 -5.03
C ASN A 178 -18.29 1.59 -4.46
N GLU A 179 -17.88 0.61 -5.25
CA GLU A 179 -17.63 -0.73 -4.75
C GLU A 179 -16.50 -0.72 -3.71
N VAL A 180 -15.39 0.00 -3.99
CA VAL A 180 -14.29 0.19 -3.04
C VAL A 180 -14.77 0.96 -1.80
N ARG A 181 -15.55 2.03 -1.98
CA ARG A 181 -16.07 2.84 -0.87
C ARG A 181 -17.02 2.07 0.04
N ARG A 182 -17.91 1.24 -0.54
CA ARG A 182 -18.81 0.38 0.26
C ARG A 182 -18.04 -0.56 1.18
N ARG A 183 -16.99 -1.22 0.67
CA ARG A 183 -16.13 -2.07 1.49
C ARG A 183 -15.47 -1.28 2.63
N ALA A 184 -15.06 -0.04 2.36
CA ALA A 184 -14.49 0.88 3.35
C ALA A 184 -15.53 1.53 4.28
N GLN A 185 -16.82 1.23 4.11
CA GLN A 185 -17.95 1.86 4.81
C GLN A 185 -17.99 3.40 4.64
N MET A 186 -17.51 3.88 3.51
CA MET A 186 -17.56 5.29 3.14
C MET A 186 -18.84 5.59 2.34
N PRO A 187 -19.43 6.79 2.47
CA PRO A 187 -20.60 7.19 1.67
C PRO A 187 -20.33 7.09 0.17
N GLU A 188 -21.31 6.57 -0.58
CA GLU A 188 -21.23 6.54 -2.04
C GLU A 188 -21.32 7.96 -2.63
N LEU A 189 -20.67 8.16 -3.77
CA LEU A 189 -20.68 9.42 -4.51
C LEU A 189 -21.30 9.21 -5.89
N THR A 190 -21.86 10.28 -6.45
CA THR A 190 -22.41 10.31 -7.80
C THR A 190 -21.68 11.32 -8.66
N ASN A 191 -21.56 11.05 -9.95
CA ASN A 191 -20.80 11.88 -10.89
C ASN A 191 -19.34 12.05 -10.41
N VAL A 192 -18.71 10.93 -10.05
CA VAL A 192 -17.35 10.87 -9.51
C VAL A 192 -16.36 11.52 -10.49
N THR A 193 -15.53 12.42 -9.96
CA THR A 193 -14.49 13.10 -10.73
C THR A 193 -13.19 12.34 -10.73
N PHE A 194 -12.31 12.68 -11.68
CA PHE A 194 -10.96 12.13 -11.74
C PHE A 194 -10.16 12.37 -10.46
N GLU A 195 -10.24 13.58 -9.90
CA GLU A 195 -9.56 13.97 -8.67
C GLU A 195 -10.03 13.12 -7.48
N GLN A 196 -11.34 12.84 -7.41
CA GLN A 196 -11.89 11.96 -6.38
C GLN A 196 -11.36 10.52 -6.49
N VAL A 197 -11.15 10.02 -7.72
CA VAL A 197 -10.54 8.69 -7.91
C VAL A 197 -9.08 8.70 -7.44
N ILE A 198 -8.31 9.74 -7.76
CA ILE A 198 -6.90 9.86 -7.31
C ILE A 198 -6.82 9.96 -5.78
N ASP A 199 -7.75 10.64 -5.14
CA ASP A 199 -7.84 10.71 -3.68
C ASP A 199 -8.28 9.39 -3.04
N GLU A 200 -9.18 8.65 -3.70
CA GLU A 200 -9.59 7.32 -3.25
C GLU A 200 -8.41 6.33 -3.35
N ARG A 201 -7.68 6.34 -4.47
CA ARG A 201 -6.43 5.58 -4.65
C ARG A 201 -5.41 5.90 -3.56
N ARG A 202 -5.24 7.20 -3.26
CA ARG A 202 -4.33 7.67 -2.20
C ARG A 202 -4.61 7.01 -0.85
N MET A 203 -5.88 6.80 -0.48
CA MET A 203 -6.25 6.16 0.79
C MET A 203 -6.24 4.64 0.68
N GLU A 204 -6.84 4.10 -0.37
CA GLU A 204 -6.98 2.67 -0.57
C GLU A 204 -5.62 1.96 -0.67
N LEU A 205 -4.67 2.58 -1.40
CA LEU A 205 -3.37 1.99 -1.71
C LEU A 205 -2.22 2.54 -0.83
N VAL A 206 -2.56 3.27 0.24
CA VAL A 206 -1.53 3.80 1.16
C VAL A 206 -0.66 2.69 1.73
N CYS A 207 0.64 2.96 1.85
CA CYS A 207 1.64 2.03 2.40
C CYS A 207 1.85 0.75 1.59
N GLU A 208 1.37 0.68 0.35
CA GLU A 208 1.64 -0.41 -0.58
C GLU A 208 2.90 -0.11 -1.42
N TRP A 209 2.85 -0.16 -2.74
CA TRP A 209 4.07 -0.22 -3.59
C TRP A 209 4.45 1.12 -4.24
N GLY A 210 4.29 2.24 -3.54
CA GLY A 210 4.65 3.57 -4.07
C GLY A 210 3.60 4.17 -4.99
N GLU A 211 2.39 3.66 -4.96
CA GLU A 211 1.28 4.05 -5.84
C GLU A 211 1.04 5.56 -5.86
N ARG A 212 1.12 6.22 -4.70
CA ARG A 212 0.93 7.67 -4.63
C ARG A 212 1.95 8.45 -5.44
N TYR A 213 3.23 8.06 -5.41
CA TYR A 213 4.26 8.72 -6.21
C TYR A 213 4.01 8.55 -7.70
N ASN A 214 3.73 7.33 -8.12
CA ASN A 214 3.43 6.99 -9.52
C ASN A 214 2.16 7.74 -9.99
N ASP A 215 1.11 7.77 -9.20
CA ASP A 215 -0.10 8.53 -9.49
C ASP A 215 0.17 10.03 -9.65
N LEU A 216 0.96 10.63 -8.77
CA LEU A 216 1.30 12.04 -8.84
C LEU A 216 2.13 12.38 -10.09
N VAL A 217 3.10 11.54 -10.44
CA VAL A 217 3.94 11.75 -11.63
C VAL A 217 3.12 11.61 -12.91
N ARG A 218 2.41 10.49 -13.09
CA ARG A 218 1.65 10.21 -14.31
C ARG A 218 0.47 11.16 -14.56
N THR A 219 -0.05 11.77 -13.50
CA THR A 219 -1.15 12.75 -13.59
C THR A 219 -0.68 14.20 -13.66
N GLY A 220 0.63 14.45 -13.51
CA GLY A 220 1.22 15.79 -13.47
C GLY A 220 1.03 16.52 -12.14
N LEU A 221 0.41 15.89 -11.13
CA LEU A 221 0.18 16.48 -9.80
C LEU A 221 1.46 16.56 -8.95
N ALA A 222 2.53 15.89 -9.34
CA ALA A 222 3.79 15.90 -8.60
C ALA A 222 4.35 17.33 -8.40
N LYS A 223 4.15 18.22 -9.38
CA LYS A 223 4.58 19.63 -9.32
C LYS A 223 3.98 20.41 -8.16
N THR A 224 2.74 20.11 -7.80
CA THR A 224 1.98 20.83 -6.76
C THR A 224 2.01 20.10 -5.41
N GLU A 225 2.04 18.78 -5.42
CA GLU A 225 1.89 17.96 -4.23
C GLU A 225 3.22 17.56 -3.56
N LEU A 226 4.31 17.50 -4.35
CA LEU A 226 5.61 17.07 -3.83
C LEU A 226 6.57 18.25 -3.67
N LYS A 227 6.90 18.54 -2.42
CA LYS A 227 7.87 19.59 -2.11
C LYS A 227 9.25 19.29 -2.73
N GLY A 228 9.76 20.23 -3.52
CA GLY A 228 11.08 20.11 -4.16
C GLY A 228 11.11 19.10 -5.30
N TRP A 229 9.96 18.79 -5.89
CA TRP A 229 9.89 17.98 -7.10
C TRP A 229 10.35 18.77 -8.33
N SER A 230 10.98 18.08 -9.26
CA SER A 230 11.43 18.62 -10.56
C SER A 230 11.29 17.52 -11.63
N GLU A 231 11.24 17.88 -12.91
CA GLU A 231 10.97 16.94 -14.03
C GLU A 231 12.01 15.80 -14.11
N ASP A 232 13.27 16.05 -13.76
CA ASP A 232 14.32 15.03 -13.70
C ASP A 232 14.04 13.94 -12.66
N LYS A 233 13.17 14.19 -11.67
CA LYS A 233 12.74 13.22 -10.66
C LYS A 233 11.57 12.34 -11.09
N ALA A 234 10.99 12.61 -12.26
CA ALA A 234 9.93 11.76 -12.81
C ALA A 234 10.42 10.34 -13.12
N LEU A 235 11.70 10.20 -13.40
CA LEU A 235 12.36 8.91 -13.58
C LEU A 235 13.30 8.65 -12.40
N LEU A 236 13.26 7.44 -11.88
CA LEU A 236 14.24 7.02 -10.87
C LEU A 236 15.61 6.86 -11.54
N PRO A 237 16.71 7.26 -10.86
CA PRO A 237 18.03 7.05 -11.40
C PRO A 237 18.32 5.55 -11.51
N LEU A 238 19.04 5.17 -12.57
CA LEU A 238 19.51 3.80 -12.70
C LEU A 238 20.46 3.47 -11.53
N PRO A 239 20.37 2.27 -10.92
CA PRO A 239 21.28 1.88 -9.86
C PRO A 239 22.73 1.90 -10.33
N PHE A 240 23.66 2.38 -9.49
CA PHE A 240 25.07 2.52 -9.81
C PHE A 240 25.69 1.21 -10.36
N ASN A 241 25.30 0.07 -9.80
CA ASN A 241 25.78 -1.23 -10.25
C ASN A 241 25.40 -1.54 -11.72
N GLN A 242 24.32 -0.98 -12.23
CA GLN A 242 23.95 -1.16 -13.63
C GLN A 242 24.91 -0.42 -14.57
N TYR A 243 25.37 0.77 -14.18
CA TYR A 243 26.38 1.51 -14.94
C TYR A 243 27.71 0.77 -15.03
N THR A 244 28.10 0.07 -13.97
CA THR A 244 29.37 -0.68 -13.94
C THR A 244 29.29 -1.97 -14.75
N GLN A 245 28.12 -2.61 -14.79
CA GLN A 245 27.91 -3.85 -15.54
C GLN A 245 27.62 -3.63 -17.02
N ILE A 246 26.98 -2.51 -17.38
CA ILE A 246 26.60 -2.15 -18.75
C ILE A 246 27.02 -0.70 -19.01
N PRO A 247 28.34 -0.45 -19.28
CA PRO A 247 28.86 0.91 -19.47
C PRO A 247 28.19 1.70 -20.61
N ASP A 248 27.65 0.98 -21.60
CA ASP A 248 26.97 1.60 -22.75
C ASP A 248 25.51 1.99 -22.47
N LEU A 249 24.95 1.64 -21.32
CA LEU A 249 23.57 1.97 -20.94
C LEU A 249 23.30 3.48 -20.85
N LEU A 250 24.37 4.27 -20.66
CA LEU A 250 24.33 5.73 -20.54
C LEU A 250 24.70 6.46 -21.85
N LYS A 251 25.08 5.75 -22.87
CA LYS A 251 25.30 6.38 -24.16
C LYS A 251 23.94 6.79 -24.70
N GLU A 252 23.76 8.11 -24.87
CA GLU A 252 22.61 8.63 -25.60
C GLU A 252 22.48 7.89 -26.95
N PRO A 253 21.25 7.56 -27.40
CA PRO A 253 21.06 7.06 -28.75
C PRO A 253 21.76 8.05 -29.67
N LYS A 254 22.73 7.59 -30.46
CA LYS A 254 23.27 8.42 -31.51
C LYS A 254 22.11 8.67 -32.46
N ASP A 255 21.77 9.94 -32.67
CA ASP A 255 20.85 10.35 -33.72
C ASP A 255 21.37 9.71 -35.06
N GLU A 256 20.62 8.73 -35.55
CA GLU A 256 20.81 8.18 -36.90
C GLU A 256 20.04 8.99 -37.94
#